data_f65a291c4f9de804b49a37a63782b1b3
#
_entry.id   f65a291c4f9de804b49a37a63782b1b3
#
_cell.length_a   1.000
_cell.length_b   1.000
_cell.length_c   1.000
_cell.angle_alpha   90.00
_cell.angle_beta   90.00
_cell.angle_gamma   90.00
#
_symmetry.space_group_name_H-M   'P 1'
#
loop_
_entity.id
_entity.type
_entity.pdbx_description
1 polymer ?
#
loop_
_entity_poly.entity_id
_entity_poly.type
_entity_poly.pdbx_seq_one_letter_code
_entity_poly.pdbx_strand_id
1 'polypeptide(L)'
;MDAAASPPQVGRMRKNDVTRHSEARVFSALIVDDNFALRGAIARSLARDGWEVTTASDGLEALEAVRSHLFDAVITDVHMPRRGGLWLWEEALALRPALRGKFVFMSSEPLPEPPSDAVFMVKPLSLAALKSELQGILRMAEGAKVPARESAIVQHTA
;
A
#
# COMPACT_ATOMS: atom_id res chain seq x y z
N MET A 1 -40.86 -47.84 43.99
CA MET A 1 -39.57 -47.24 44.38
C MET A 1 -39.04 -46.53 43.19
N ASP A 2 -39.29 -45.18 43.15
CA ASP A 2 -38.98 -44.33 42.05
C ASP A 2 -37.51 -43.97 42.00
N ALA A 3 -36.86 -44.19 40.89
CA ALA A 3 -35.55 -43.62 40.59
C ALA A 3 -35.73 -42.51 39.57
N ALA A 4 -35.72 -41.30 40.08
CA ALA A 4 -35.81 -40.09 39.28
C ALA A 4 -34.54 -39.93 38.44
N ALA A 5 -34.69 -39.98 37.14
CA ALA A 5 -33.63 -39.65 36.18
C ALA A 5 -33.49 -38.13 36.09
N SER A 6 -32.32 -37.59 36.38
CA SER A 6 -31.96 -36.20 36.22
C SER A 6 -31.88 -35.85 34.72
N PRO A 7 -32.32 -34.69 34.28
CA PRO A 7 -32.24 -34.27 32.87
C PRO A 7 -30.80 -33.93 32.47
N PRO A 8 -30.46 -34.10 31.21
CA PRO A 8 -29.13 -33.79 30.74
C PRO A 8 -28.84 -32.29 30.80
N GLN A 9 -27.70 -31.95 31.38
CA GLN A 9 -27.16 -30.59 31.41
C GLN A 9 -26.85 -30.13 29.97
N VAL A 10 -27.65 -29.19 29.50
CA VAL A 10 -27.35 -28.51 28.23
C VAL A 10 -26.11 -27.67 28.42
N GLY A 11 -25.03 -28.09 27.79
CA GLY A 11 -23.77 -27.37 27.79
C GLY A 11 -23.95 -25.94 27.27
N ARG A 12 -23.64 -24.99 28.15
CA ARG A 12 -23.68 -23.55 27.87
C ARG A 12 -22.64 -23.27 26.79
N MET A 13 -23.11 -23.11 25.57
CA MET A 13 -22.32 -22.73 24.40
C MET A 13 -21.67 -21.37 24.71
N ARG A 14 -20.34 -21.35 24.88
CA ARG A 14 -19.58 -20.12 25.07
C ARG A 14 -19.62 -19.35 23.76
N LYS A 15 -20.34 -18.23 23.78
CA LYS A 15 -20.33 -17.22 22.72
C LYS A 15 -19.00 -16.48 22.76
N ASN A 16 -17.92 -17.02 22.28
CA ASN A 16 -16.68 -16.28 22.06
C ASN A 16 -15.72 -17.03 21.12
N ASP A 17 -16.23 -17.59 20.02
CA ASP A 17 -15.40 -17.93 18.87
C ASP A 17 -15.91 -17.20 17.63
N VAL A 18 -15.96 -15.87 17.73
CA VAL A 18 -15.82 -15.05 16.55
C VAL A 18 -14.33 -15.02 16.27
N THR A 19 -13.84 -16.04 15.60
CA THR A 19 -12.55 -16.02 14.94
C THR A 19 -12.61 -14.83 14.00
N ARG A 20 -12.06 -13.69 14.42
CA ARG A 20 -11.73 -12.59 13.52
C ARG A 20 -10.70 -13.18 12.55
N HIS A 21 -11.19 -13.70 11.44
CA HIS A 21 -10.39 -13.80 10.26
C HIS A 21 -10.08 -12.33 9.93
N SER A 22 -8.96 -11.85 10.38
CA SER A 22 -8.32 -10.67 9.82
C SER A 22 -8.10 -11.06 8.36
N GLU A 23 -9.03 -10.68 7.49
CA GLU A 23 -8.80 -10.76 6.07
C GLU A 23 -7.51 -9.99 5.84
N ALA A 24 -6.45 -10.70 5.48
CA ALA A 24 -5.16 -10.09 5.22
C ALA A 24 -5.38 -9.08 4.10
N ARG A 25 -5.17 -7.79 4.40
CA ARG A 25 -5.35 -6.72 3.42
C ARG A 25 -4.43 -6.97 2.24
N VAL A 26 -5.00 -7.08 1.05
CA VAL A 26 -4.25 -7.13 -0.20
C VAL A 26 -3.82 -5.71 -0.54
N PHE A 27 -2.52 -5.49 -0.69
CA PHE A 27 -1.97 -4.21 -1.12
C PHE A 27 -1.98 -4.09 -2.63
N SER A 28 -2.17 -2.87 -3.14
CA SER A 28 -2.22 -2.59 -4.57
C SER A 28 -1.08 -1.68 -5.00
N ALA A 29 -0.44 -2.01 -6.13
CA ALA A 29 0.65 -1.25 -6.71
C ALA A 29 0.38 -0.92 -8.18
N LEU A 30 0.74 0.30 -8.57
CA LEU A 30 0.83 0.74 -9.96
C LEU A 30 2.30 0.78 -10.39
N ILE A 31 2.64 0.09 -11.47
CA ILE A 31 4.01 0.04 -12.02
C ILE A 31 4.00 0.72 -13.38
N VAL A 32 4.80 1.76 -13.53
CA VAL A 32 4.86 2.60 -14.72
C VAL A 32 6.28 2.64 -15.26
N ASP A 33 6.51 2.04 -16.40
CA ASP A 33 7.79 2.03 -17.10
C ASP A 33 7.55 1.73 -18.59
N ASP A 34 8.20 2.41 -19.49
CA ASP A 34 8.12 2.12 -20.92
C ASP A 34 8.90 0.86 -21.32
N ASN A 35 9.85 0.43 -20.49
CA ASN A 35 10.54 -0.84 -20.67
C ASN A 35 9.64 -2.02 -20.24
N PHE A 36 9.09 -2.71 -21.23
CA PHE A 36 8.18 -3.85 -21.03
C PHE A 36 8.80 -4.96 -20.17
N ALA A 37 10.07 -5.28 -20.38
CA ALA A 37 10.74 -6.37 -19.66
C ALA A 37 10.91 -6.03 -18.17
N LEU A 38 11.38 -4.82 -17.86
CA LEU A 38 11.55 -4.37 -16.48
C LEU A 38 10.20 -4.24 -15.76
N ARG A 39 9.22 -3.59 -16.39
CA ARG A 39 7.85 -3.47 -15.87
C ARG A 39 7.25 -4.83 -15.55
N GLY A 40 7.40 -5.80 -16.47
CA GLY A 40 6.91 -7.16 -16.27
C GLY A 40 7.64 -7.93 -15.16
N ALA A 41 8.95 -7.73 -15.01
CA ALA A 41 9.73 -8.36 -13.94
C ALA A 41 9.31 -7.87 -12.57
N ILE A 42 9.13 -6.56 -12.40
CA ILE A 42 8.63 -5.96 -11.14
C ILE A 42 7.22 -6.47 -10.85
N ALA A 43 6.33 -6.45 -11.84
CA ALA A 43 4.93 -6.88 -11.69
C ALA A 43 4.84 -8.34 -11.22
N ARG A 44 5.57 -9.24 -11.86
CA ARG A 44 5.59 -10.67 -11.46
C ARG A 44 6.15 -10.86 -10.05
N SER A 45 7.18 -10.10 -9.69
CA SER A 45 7.79 -10.20 -8.36
C SER A 45 6.83 -9.77 -7.27
N LEU A 46 6.12 -8.65 -7.43
CA LEU A 46 5.15 -8.17 -6.46
C LEU A 46 3.90 -9.06 -6.40
N ALA A 47 3.43 -9.56 -7.55
CA ALA A 47 2.29 -10.48 -7.58
C ALA A 47 2.57 -11.78 -6.81
N ARG A 48 3.79 -12.32 -6.86
CA ARG A 48 4.21 -13.48 -6.05
C ARG A 48 4.16 -13.19 -4.55
N ASP A 49 4.37 -11.94 -4.16
CA ASP A 49 4.30 -11.49 -2.76
C ASP A 49 2.86 -11.13 -2.32
N GLY A 50 1.88 -11.40 -3.18
CA GLY A 50 0.46 -11.19 -2.87
C GLY A 50 -0.06 -9.78 -3.15
N TRP A 51 0.69 -8.94 -3.89
CA TRP A 51 0.20 -7.64 -4.31
C TRP A 51 -0.76 -7.76 -5.51
N GLU A 52 -1.77 -6.92 -5.51
CA GLU A 52 -2.57 -6.64 -6.68
C GLU A 52 -1.85 -5.59 -7.54
N VAL A 53 -1.51 -5.94 -8.77
CA VAL A 53 -0.61 -5.13 -9.61
C VAL A 53 -1.32 -4.64 -10.86
N THR A 54 -1.24 -3.34 -11.09
CA THR A 54 -1.63 -2.67 -12.33
C THR A 54 -0.37 -2.14 -13.01
N THR A 55 -0.29 -2.24 -14.32
CA THR A 55 0.85 -1.74 -15.10
C THR A 55 0.42 -0.67 -16.10
N ALA A 56 1.32 0.28 -16.38
CA ALA A 56 1.16 1.31 -17.39
C ALA A 56 2.48 1.55 -18.12
N SER A 57 2.43 1.94 -19.38
CA SER A 57 3.60 2.16 -20.22
C SER A 57 4.10 3.61 -20.23
N ASP A 58 3.29 4.54 -19.74
CA ASP A 58 3.60 5.97 -19.66
C ASP A 58 2.72 6.69 -18.62
N GLY A 59 3.02 7.98 -18.41
CA GLY A 59 2.30 8.78 -17.42
C GLY A 59 0.83 9.01 -17.72
N LEU A 60 0.43 9.06 -18.99
CA LEU A 60 -0.98 9.26 -19.36
C LEU A 60 -1.82 8.03 -19.03
N GLU A 61 -1.34 6.85 -19.39
CA GLU A 61 -1.99 5.58 -19.05
C GLU A 61 -2.05 5.39 -17.54
N ALA A 62 -0.96 5.71 -16.84
CA ALA A 62 -0.89 5.64 -15.39
C ALA A 62 -1.90 6.58 -14.71
N LEU A 63 -2.07 7.80 -15.21
CA LEU A 63 -3.05 8.74 -14.65
C LEU A 63 -4.49 8.23 -14.78
N GLU A 64 -4.83 7.57 -15.88
CA GLU A 64 -6.14 6.91 -16.05
C GLU A 64 -6.33 5.79 -15.02
N ALA A 65 -5.28 5.01 -14.74
CA ALA A 65 -5.34 4.00 -13.68
C ALA A 65 -5.57 4.64 -12.30
N VAL A 66 -4.90 5.76 -11.99
CA VAL A 66 -5.10 6.51 -10.73
C VAL A 66 -6.52 7.08 -10.61
N ARG A 67 -7.16 7.46 -11.72
CA ARG A 67 -8.56 7.90 -11.72
C ARG A 67 -9.52 6.79 -11.32
N SER A 68 -9.25 5.57 -11.77
CA SER A 68 -10.15 4.42 -11.66
C SER A 68 -9.91 3.57 -10.43
N HIS A 69 -8.70 3.57 -9.86
CA HIS A 69 -8.27 2.68 -8.78
C HIS A 69 -7.53 3.42 -7.67
N LEU A 70 -7.56 2.84 -6.47
CA LEU A 70 -6.74 3.26 -5.34
C LEU A 70 -5.47 2.41 -5.29
N PHE A 71 -4.32 3.05 -5.06
CA PHE A 71 -3.05 2.35 -4.93
C PHE A 71 -2.41 2.62 -3.57
N ASP A 72 -1.74 1.61 -3.04
CA ASP A 72 -0.92 1.71 -1.83
C ASP A 72 0.51 2.15 -2.16
N ALA A 73 0.96 1.91 -3.39
CA ALA A 73 2.24 2.38 -3.91
C ALA A 73 2.17 2.65 -5.41
N VAL A 74 2.95 3.63 -5.88
CA VAL A 74 3.17 3.92 -7.30
C VAL A 74 4.66 3.86 -7.57
N ILE A 75 5.08 2.96 -8.45
CA ILE A 75 6.48 2.76 -8.85
C ILE A 75 6.60 3.24 -10.29
N THR A 76 7.35 4.29 -10.53
CA THR A 76 7.41 4.92 -11.85
C THR A 76 8.82 5.25 -12.28
N ASP A 77 9.12 5.03 -13.57
CA ASP A 77 10.28 5.63 -14.22
C ASP A 77 10.12 7.16 -14.28
N VAL A 78 11.19 7.89 -14.12
CA VAL A 78 11.21 9.35 -14.28
C VAL A 78 11.07 9.74 -15.74
N HIS A 79 11.82 9.08 -16.63
CA HIS A 79 11.89 9.40 -18.05
C HIS A 79 11.11 8.40 -18.90
N MET A 80 10.01 8.84 -19.45
CA MET A 80 9.15 8.04 -20.33
C MET A 80 8.63 8.90 -21.48
N PRO A 81 8.32 8.29 -22.66
CA PRO A 81 7.62 8.99 -23.73
C PRO A 81 6.26 9.51 -23.28
N ARG A 82 5.77 10.54 -23.96
CA ARG A 82 4.50 11.22 -23.75
C ARG A 82 4.41 11.98 -22.42
N ARG A 83 4.52 11.30 -21.26
CA ARG A 83 4.54 11.94 -19.94
C ARG A 83 5.38 11.11 -18.98
N GLY A 84 6.30 11.77 -18.29
CA GLY A 84 7.21 11.14 -17.34
C GLY A 84 6.67 11.01 -15.92
N GLY A 85 7.48 10.40 -15.05
CA GLY A 85 7.07 10.10 -13.67
C GLY A 85 6.84 11.33 -12.80
N LEU A 86 7.60 12.41 -12.98
CA LEU A 86 7.38 13.65 -12.21
C LEU A 86 6.07 14.33 -12.57
N TRP A 87 5.73 14.40 -13.86
CA TRP A 87 4.44 14.90 -14.29
C TRP A 87 3.29 14.03 -13.72
N LEU A 88 3.45 12.70 -13.76
CA LEU A 88 2.48 11.79 -13.18
C LEU A 88 2.29 12.05 -11.68
N TRP A 89 3.38 12.27 -10.95
CA TRP A 89 3.34 12.55 -9.52
C TRP A 89 2.54 13.83 -9.21
N GLU A 90 2.79 14.92 -9.93
CA GLU A 90 2.07 16.19 -9.76
C GLU A 90 0.56 16.01 -10.02
N GLU A 91 0.19 15.42 -11.15
CA GLU A 91 -1.21 15.20 -11.53
C GLU A 91 -1.92 14.19 -10.61
N ALA A 92 -1.24 13.12 -10.23
CA ALA A 92 -1.79 12.10 -9.33
C ALA A 92 -2.06 12.68 -7.93
N LEU A 93 -1.17 13.51 -7.39
CA LEU A 93 -1.38 14.16 -6.10
C LEU A 93 -2.49 15.22 -6.14
N ALA A 94 -2.66 15.91 -7.26
CA ALA A 94 -3.79 16.83 -7.46
C ALA A 94 -5.13 16.09 -7.44
N LEU A 95 -5.20 14.90 -8.06
CA LEU A 95 -6.39 14.06 -8.08
C LEU A 95 -6.63 13.33 -6.76
N ARG A 96 -5.57 12.80 -6.16
CA ARG A 96 -5.61 11.95 -4.97
C ARG A 96 -4.49 12.32 -4.00
N PRO A 97 -4.68 13.31 -3.14
CA PRO A 97 -3.69 13.73 -2.14
C PRO A 97 -3.22 12.60 -1.21
N ALA A 98 -4.03 11.55 -1.05
CA ALA A 98 -3.70 10.35 -0.27
C ALA A 98 -2.54 9.53 -0.86
N LEU A 99 -2.10 9.81 -2.11
CA LEU A 99 -0.91 9.21 -2.71
C LEU A 99 0.40 9.86 -2.24
N ARG A 100 0.34 10.95 -1.49
CA ARG A 100 1.53 11.57 -0.89
C ARG A 100 2.30 10.55 -0.06
N GLY A 101 3.63 10.50 -0.28
CA GLY A 101 4.51 9.55 0.41
C GLY A 101 4.44 8.10 -0.11
N LYS A 102 3.72 7.84 -1.22
CA LYS A 102 3.55 6.50 -1.79
C LYS A 102 4.25 6.30 -3.13
N PHE A 103 5.05 7.25 -3.58
CA PHE A 103 5.79 7.17 -4.83
C PHE A 103 7.20 6.63 -4.66
N VAL A 104 7.58 5.73 -5.53
CA VAL A 104 8.95 5.28 -5.76
C VAL A 104 9.32 5.64 -7.19
N PHE A 105 10.28 6.54 -7.34
CA PHE A 105 10.85 6.90 -8.63
C PHE A 105 12.03 6.01 -8.96
N MET A 106 12.13 5.58 -10.19
CA MET A 106 13.26 4.87 -10.76
C MET A 106 13.88 5.71 -11.87
N SER A 107 15.20 5.80 -11.92
CA SER A 107 15.89 6.49 -13.02
C SER A 107 17.28 5.93 -13.26
N SER A 108 17.75 6.00 -14.50
CA SER A 108 19.14 5.68 -14.84
C SER A 108 20.11 6.77 -14.43
N GLU A 109 19.61 7.97 -14.17
CA GLU A 109 20.39 9.14 -13.77
C GLU A 109 19.88 9.71 -12.46
N PRO A 110 20.76 10.29 -11.63
CA PRO A 110 20.35 10.99 -10.43
C PRO A 110 19.41 12.15 -10.75
N LEU A 111 18.36 12.33 -9.95
CA LEU A 111 17.48 13.48 -10.05
C LEU A 111 18.05 14.60 -9.18
N PRO A 112 18.31 15.80 -9.71
CA PRO A 112 18.92 16.88 -8.94
C PRO A 112 18.08 17.31 -7.72
N GLU A 113 16.76 17.35 -7.88
CA GLU A 113 15.81 17.76 -6.85
C GLU A 113 14.62 16.77 -6.82
N PRO A 114 14.80 15.59 -6.18
CA PRO A 114 13.70 14.64 -6.05
C PRO A 114 12.64 15.18 -5.07
N PRO A 115 11.36 14.83 -5.26
CA PRO A 115 10.34 15.14 -4.25
C PRO A 115 10.73 14.59 -2.88
N SER A 116 10.65 15.43 -1.84
CA SER A 116 11.11 15.10 -0.49
C SER A 116 10.26 14.01 0.20
N ASP A 117 9.05 13.77 -0.29
CA ASP A 117 8.11 12.79 0.22
C ASP A 117 8.04 11.50 -0.63
N ALA A 118 9.00 11.30 -1.52
CA ALA A 118 9.08 10.14 -2.37
C ALA A 118 10.42 9.40 -2.20
N VAL A 119 10.39 8.10 -2.47
CA VAL A 119 11.59 7.28 -2.55
C VAL A 119 12.18 7.39 -3.95
N PHE A 120 13.51 7.46 -4.04
CA PHE A 120 14.24 7.52 -5.29
C PHE A 120 15.24 6.36 -5.40
N MET A 121 15.17 5.60 -6.49
CA MET A 121 16.04 4.46 -6.75
C MET A 121 16.73 4.61 -8.10
N VAL A 122 18.04 4.36 -8.11
CA VAL A 122 18.85 4.38 -9.34
C VAL A 122 18.84 3.00 -10.00
N LYS A 123 18.67 2.95 -11.32
CA LYS A 123 18.80 1.71 -12.10
C LYS A 123 20.29 1.35 -12.26
N PRO A 124 20.67 0.06 -12.30
CA PRO A 124 19.83 -1.13 -12.31
C PRO A 124 19.17 -1.40 -10.97
N LEU A 125 17.89 -1.77 -11.02
CA LEU A 125 17.05 -1.92 -9.84
C LEU A 125 17.28 -3.26 -9.13
N SER A 126 17.51 -3.21 -7.82
CA SER A 126 17.40 -4.38 -6.95
C SER A 126 15.95 -4.60 -6.54
N LEU A 127 15.36 -5.74 -6.92
CA LEU A 127 13.99 -6.10 -6.49
C LEU A 127 13.89 -6.24 -4.97
N ALA A 128 14.94 -6.73 -4.30
CA ALA A 128 14.96 -6.82 -2.85
C ALA A 128 14.95 -5.43 -2.20
N ALA A 129 15.72 -4.48 -2.72
CA ALA A 129 15.71 -3.10 -2.25
C ALA A 129 14.35 -2.43 -2.50
N LEU A 130 13.76 -2.62 -3.68
CA LEU A 130 12.42 -2.11 -3.98
C LEU A 130 11.37 -2.63 -2.97
N LYS A 131 11.36 -3.92 -2.70
CA LYS A 131 10.43 -4.52 -1.72
C LYS A 131 10.64 -3.96 -0.32
N SER A 132 11.87 -3.70 0.10
CA SER A 132 12.17 -3.05 1.37
C SER A 132 11.60 -1.64 1.46
N GLU A 133 11.74 -0.84 0.39
CA GLU A 133 11.16 0.50 0.31
C GLU A 133 9.62 0.48 0.36
N LEU A 134 9.00 -0.45 -0.36
CA LEU A 134 7.54 -0.63 -0.32
C LEU A 134 7.04 -0.98 1.08
N GLN A 135 7.73 -1.84 1.80
CA GLN A 135 7.40 -2.14 3.20
C GLN A 135 7.52 -0.91 4.10
N GLY A 136 8.51 -0.05 3.84
CA GLY A 136 8.66 1.25 4.52
C GLY A 136 7.46 2.15 4.30
N ILE A 137 7.02 2.28 3.05
CA ILE A 137 5.83 3.08 2.68
C ILE A 137 4.57 2.56 3.39
N LEU A 138 4.37 1.24 3.41
CA LEU A 138 3.20 0.65 4.07
C LEU A 138 3.20 0.89 5.59
N ARG A 139 4.34 0.75 6.25
CA ARG A 139 4.46 1.03 7.69
C ARG A 139 4.16 2.49 8.03
N MET A 140 4.62 3.44 7.21
CA MET A 140 4.33 4.87 7.40
C MET A 140 2.84 5.16 7.24
N ALA A 141 2.18 4.54 6.25
CA ALA A 141 0.75 4.70 6.02
C ALA A 141 -0.11 4.10 7.16
N GLU A 142 0.32 3.02 7.79
CA GLU A 142 -0.34 2.41 8.94
C GLU A 142 -0.17 3.26 10.21
N GLY A 143 1.04 3.80 10.44
CA GLY A 143 1.32 4.70 11.57
C GLY A 143 0.51 5.99 11.54
N ALA A 144 0.18 6.51 10.36
CA ALA A 144 -0.66 7.69 10.18
C ALA A 144 -2.16 7.45 10.49
N LYS A 145 -2.59 6.20 10.59
CA LYS A 145 -3.98 5.80 10.90
C LYS A 145 -4.26 5.63 12.39
N VAL A 146 -3.28 5.77 13.28
CA VAL A 146 -3.51 5.75 14.73
C VAL A 146 -4.14 7.09 15.12
N PRO A 147 -5.43 7.12 15.50
CA PRO A 147 -6.01 8.36 16.02
C PRO A 147 -5.25 8.75 17.29
N ALA A 148 -4.86 10.01 17.40
CA ALA A 148 -4.32 10.54 18.64
C ALA A 148 -5.27 10.16 19.76
N ARG A 149 -4.79 9.37 20.73
CA ARG A 149 -5.54 9.12 21.95
C ARG A 149 -5.75 10.46 22.60
N GLU A 150 -7.00 10.92 22.66
CA GLU A 150 -7.39 12.03 23.51
C GLU A 150 -6.85 11.76 24.92
N SER A 151 -5.93 12.60 25.34
CA SER A 151 -5.51 12.63 26.73
C SER A 151 -6.72 13.08 27.54
N ALA A 152 -7.36 12.15 28.21
CA ALA A 152 -8.37 12.46 29.19
C ALA A 152 -7.72 13.33 30.28
N ILE A 153 -8.00 14.61 30.28
CA ILE A 153 -7.67 15.52 31.35
C ILE A 153 -8.54 15.12 32.53
N VAL A 154 -7.96 14.39 33.47
CA VAL A 154 -8.58 14.18 34.78
C VAL A 154 -8.44 15.51 35.53
N GLN A 155 -9.51 16.28 35.55
CA GLN A 155 -9.62 17.41 36.45
C GLN A 155 -9.88 16.86 37.89
N HIS A 156 -8.85 16.90 38.71
CA HIS A 156 -9.04 16.78 40.14
C HIS A 156 -9.55 18.12 40.67
N THR A 157 -10.82 18.18 40.99
CA THR A 157 -11.39 19.24 41.84
C THR A 157 -11.07 18.87 43.29
N ALA A 158 -10.29 19.74 43.94
CA ALA A 158 -10.12 19.73 45.39
C ALA A 158 -11.32 20.32 46.06
#